data_6e46f69fd9565685ce8d1640d5bfc876
#
_entry.id   6e46f69fd9565685ce8d1640d5bfc876
#
_cell.length_a   1.000
_cell.length_b   1.000
_cell.length_c   1.000
_cell.angle_alpha   90.00
_cell.angle_beta   90.00
_cell.angle_gamma   90.00
#
_symmetry.space_group_name_H-M   'P 1'
#
loop_
_entity.id
_entity.type
_entity.pdbx_description
1 polymer ?
#
loop_
_entity_poly.entity_id
_entity_poly.type
_entity_poly.pdbx_seq_one_letter_code
_entity_poly.pdbx_strand_id
1 'polypeptide(L)'
;MKRFDLRNLKHDFLGRLLELMENEIVEGENGIFMFEIGDFSGVQASADCVKENNWTLMNSIKFNEVDWTIVIKKEQPTVANTEEESN
;
A
#
# COMPACT_ATOMS: atom_id res chain seq x y z
N MET A 1 13.03 -5.26 3.16
CA MET A 1 12.26 -4.11 2.64
C MET A 1 12.60 -3.87 1.18
N LYS A 2 11.60 -3.78 0.34
CA LYS A 2 11.79 -3.56 -1.09
C LYS A 2 11.07 -2.30 -1.53
N ARG A 3 11.64 -1.64 -2.52
CA ARG A 3 11.11 -0.37 -3.00
C ARG A 3 10.84 -0.46 -4.50
N PHE A 4 9.69 0.03 -4.91
CA PHE A 4 9.27 0.01 -6.32
C PHE A 4 8.75 1.37 -6.73
N ASP A 5 9.14 1.81 -7.93
CA ASP A 5 8.68 3.07 -8.49
C ASP A 5 7.68 2.75 -9.59
N LEU A 6 6.41 3.05 -9.33
CA LEU A 6 5.33 2.75 -10.26
C LEU A 6 4.78 4.01 -10.93
N ARG A 7 5.51 5.12 -10.86
CA ARG A 7 5.02 6.39 -11.38
C ARG A 7 4.76 6.38 -12.87
N ASN A 8 5.52 5.60 -13.62
CA ASN A 8 5.34 5.54 -15.06
C ASN A 8 4.07 4.80 -15.49
N LEU A 9 3.42 4.11 -14.56
CA LEU A 9 2.19 3.38 -14.87
C LEU A 9 0.95 4.24 -14.69
N LYS A 10 1.11 5.40 -14.09
CA LYS A 10 0.01 6.34 -13.84
C LYS A 10 -1.12 5.65 -13.10
N HIS A 11 -2.35 5.69 -13.59
CA HIS A 11 -3.47 5.10 -12.89
C HIS A 11 -3.57 3.58 -13.02
N ASP A 12 -2.65 2.96 -13.76
CA ASP A 12 -2.63 1.50 -13.86
C ASP A 12 -1.71 0.87 -12.80
N PHE A 13 -1.21 1.66 -11.88
CA PHE A 13 -0.24 1.20 -10.89
C PHE A 13 -0.80 0.13 -9.95
N LEU A 14 -2.09 0.15 -9.70
CA LEU A 14 -2.68 -0.70 -8.66
C LEU A 14 -2.54 -2.17 -8.95
N GLY A 15 -2.77 -2.58 -10.21
CA GLY A 15 -2.58 -3.97 -10.60
C GLY A 15 -1.14 -4.43 -10.42
N ARG A 16 -0.19 -3.55 -10.74
CA ARG A 16 1.22 -3.88 -10.58
C ARG A 16 1.60 -3.95 -9.10
N LEU A 17 1.04 -3.06 -8.30
CA LEU A 17 1.28 -3.05 -6.86
C LEU A 17 0.83 -4.38 -6.25
N LEU A 18 -0.35 -4.85 -6.61
CA LEU A 18 -0.85 -6.13 -6.14
C LEU A 18 0.07 -7.27 -6.53
N GLU A 19 0.49 -7.28 -7.78
CA GLU A 19 1.38 -8.33 -8.29
C GLU A 19 2.70 -8.34 -7.52
N LEU A 20 3.26 -7.18 -7.27
CA LEU A 20 4.52 -7.07 -6.55
C LEU A 20 4.38 -7.52 -5.11
N MET A 21 3.27 -7.16 -4.46
CA MET A 21 3.03 -7.59 -3.09
C MET A 21 2.91 -9.09 -3.00
N GLU A 22 2.28 -9.72 -3.98
CA GLU A 22 2.08 -11.16 -3.95
C GLU A 22 3.34 -11.95 -4.31
N ASN A 23 4.11 -11.43 -5.24
CA ASN A 23 5.25 -12.19 -5.80
C ASN A 23 6.62 -11.77 -5.29
N GLU A 24 6.79 -10.49 -4.94
CA GLU A 24 8.10 -9.97 -4.58
C GLU A 24 8.27 -9.71 -3.09
N ILE A 25 7.19 -9.57 -2.36
CA ILE A 25 7.23 -9.27 -0.94
C ILE A 25 6.89 -10.54 -0.18
N VAL A 26 7.76 -10.93 0.75
CA VAL A 26 7.50 -12.12 1.56
C VAL A 26 6.70 -11.73 2.80
N GLU A 27 6.10 -12.74 3.42
CA GLU A 27 5.31 -12.53 4.63
C GLU A 27 6.13 -11.80 5.70
N GLY A 28 5.56 -10.76 6.25
CA GLY A 28 6.23 -9.95 7.28
C GLY A 28 7.15 -8.87 6.75
N GLU A 29 7.37 -8.83 5.45
CA GLU A 29 8.24 -7.84 4.84
C GLU A 29 7.47 -6.59 4.45
N ASN A 30 8.14 -5.44 4.48
CA ASN A 30 7.56 -4.17 4.03
C ASN A 30 7.88 -3.93 2.56
N GLY A 31 6.89 -3.44 1.82
CA GLY A 31 7.10 -2.95 0.47
C GLY A 31 6.83 -1.45 0.42
N ILE A 32 7.69 -0.72 -0.26
CA ILE A 32 7.53 0.72 -0.44
C ILE A 32 7.19 0.96 -1.90
N PHE A 33 6.07 1.64 -2.14
CA PHE A 33 5.58 1.87 -3.51
C PHE A 33 5.38 3.35 -3.74
N MET A 34 5.96 3.86 -4.81
CA MET A 34 5.80 5.24 -5.23
C MET A 34 4.96 5.27 -6.50
N PHE A 35 3.95 6.10 -6.54
CA PHE A 35 3.10 6.22 -7.72
C PHE A 35 2.67 7.67 -7.93
N GLU A 36 2.22 7.97 -9.15
CA GLU A 36 1.77 9.29 -9.51
C GLU A 36 0.26 9.35 -9.36
N ILE A 37 -0.23 10.38 -8.70
CA ILE A 37 -1.67 10.54 -8.51
C ILE A 37 -2.18 11.64 -9.43
N GLY A 38 -3.26 11.35 -10.15
CA GLY A 38 -3.96 12.35 -10.92
C GLY A 38 -4.96 13.09 -10.05
N ASP A 39 -5.60 12.33 -9.17
CA ASP A 39 -6.49 12.86 -8.17
C ASP A 39 -6.39 11.97 -6.94
N PHE A 40 -7.15 12.28 -5.92
CA PHE A 40 -7.05 11.57 -4.66
C PHE A 40 -7.61 10.15 -4.71
N SER A 41 -8.34 9.79 -5.76
CA SER A 41 -8.95 8.45 -5.84
C SER A 41 -7.92 7.34 -5.89
N GLY A 42 -6.74 7.61 -6.47
CA GLY A 42 -5.66 6.61 -6.50
C GLY A 42 -5.16 6.27 -5.12
N VAL A 43 -5.07 7.27 -4.25
CA VAL A 43 -4.64 7.05 -2.86
C VAL A 43 -5.67 6.21 -2.12
N GLN A 44 -6.94 6.55 -2.29
CA GLN A 44 -8.01 5.80 -1.65
C GLN A 44 -8.05 4.36 -2.16
N ALA A 45 -7.90 4.17 -3.45
CA ALA A 45 -7.92 2.84 -4.05
C ALA A 45 -6.79 1.97 -3.52
N SER A 46 -5.61 2.56 -3.33
CA SER A 46 -4.48 1.80 -2.79
C SER A 46 -4.73 1.39 -1.34
N ALA A 47 -5.31 2.27 -0.54
CA ALA A 47 -5.63 1.96 0.84
C ALA A 47 -6.68 0.85 0.92
N ASP A 48 -7.70 0.92 0.06
CA ASP A 48 -8.73 -0.11 0.00
C ASP A 48 -8.15 -1.46 -0.41
N CYS A 49 -7.22 -1.45 -1.35
CA CYS A 49 -6.57 -2.67 -1.81
C CYS A 49 -5.80 -3.34 -0.67
N VAL A 50 -5.08 -2.56 0.11
CA VAL A 50 -4.33 -3.07 1.27
C VAL A 50 -5.30 -3.72 2.26
N LYS A 51 -6.40 -3.06 2.54
CA LYS A 51 -7.39 -3.56 3.48
C LYS A 51 -8.04 -4.84 2.97
N GLU A 52 -8.41 -4.88 1.70
CA GLU A 52 -9.08 -6.04 1.12
C GLU A 52 -8.21 -7.28 1.10
N ASN A 53 -6.90 -7.10 1.05
CA ASN A 53 -5.96 -8.21 1.02
C ASN A 53 -5.42 -8.55 2.41
N ASN A 54 -5.95 -7.95 3.45
CA ASN A 54 -5.54 -8.18 4.82
C ASN A 54 -4.07 -7.86 5.07
N TRP A 55 -3.56 -6.86 4.40
CA TRP A 55 -2.23 -6.34 4.63
C TRP A 55 -2.32 -5.13 5.56
N THR A 56 -1.20 -4.64 6.02
CA THR A 56 -1.15 -3.48 6.92
C THR A 56 -0.54 -2.30 6.22
N LEU A 57 -1.28 -1.18 6.17
CA LEU A 57 -0.76 0.06 5.63
C LEU A 57 0.04 0.75 6.73
N MET A 58 1.35 0.78 6.57
CA MET A 58 2.25 1.33 7.58
C MET A 58 2.35 2.84 7.49
N ASN A 59 2.32 3.37 6.27
CA ASN A 59 2.46 4.80 6.06
C ASN A 59 1.93 5.19 4.70
N SER A 60 1.51 6.45 4.58
CA SER A 60 1.01 6.99 3.34
C SER A 60 1.44 8.45 3.31
N ILE A 61 2.39 8.80 2.45
CA ILE A 61 3.05 10.09 2.47
C ILE A 61 2.97 10.78 1.12
N LYS A 62 2.53 12.02 1.12
CA LYS A 62 2.56 12.84 -0.07
C LYS A 62 4.00 13.31 -0.26
N PHE A 63 4.60 12.92 -1.38
CA PHE A 63 5.99 13.25 -1.65
C PHE A 63 6.13 14.63 -2.29
N ASN A 64 5.26 14.92 -3.26
CA ASN A 64 5.18 16.25 -3.86
C ASN A 64 3.78 16.42 -4.44
N GLU A 65 3.58 17.39 -5.32
CA GLU A 65 2.24 17.71 -5.86
C GLU A 65 1.59 16.52 -6.56
N VAL A 66 2.38 15.66 -7.19
CA VAL A 66 1.85 14.56 -7.97
C VAL A 66 2.28 13.19 -7.52
N ASP A 67 3.36 13.10 -6.76
CA ASP A 67 3.91 11.80 -6.34
C ASP A 67 3.45 11.45 -4.93
N TRP A 68 3.16 10.18 -4.73
CA TRP A 68 2.71 9.65 -3.45
C TRP A 68 3.49 8.39 -3.14
N THR A 69 3.78 8.16 -1.86
CA THR A 69 4.50 6.96 -1.43
C THR A 69 3.70 6.27 -0.35
N ILE A 70 3.54 4.95 -0.48
CA ILE A 70 2.92 4.17 0.57
C ILE A 70 3.85 3.04 0.98
N VAL A 71 3.75 2.67 2.26
CA VAL A 71 4.52 1.56 2.82
C VAL A 71 3.52 0.52 3.30
N ILE A 72 3.62 -0.69 2.76
CA ILE A 72 2.69 -1.77 3.07
C ILE A 72 3.48 -2.94 3.66
N LYS A 73 3.00 -3.44 4.78
CA LYS A 73 3.58 -4.64 5.38
C LYS A 73 2.72 -5.84 5.00
N LYS A 74 3.32 -6.89 4.50
CA LYS A 74 2.60 -8.09 4.10
C LYS A 74 2.30 -8.93 5.32
N GLU A 75 1.36 -8.44 6.13
CA GLU A 75 1.00 -9.07 7.38
C GLU A 75 -0.40 -8.61 7.75
N GLN A 76 -1.20 -9.49 8.31
CA GLN A 76 -2.54 -9.13 8.74
C GLN A 76 -2.48 -8.06 9.81
N PRO A 77 -3.39 -7.09 9.79
CA PRO A 77 -3.45 -6.08 10.84
C PRO A 77 -3.71 -6.75 12.19
N THR A 78 -3.05 -6.26 13.22
CA THR A 78 -3.23 -6.79 14.55
C THR A 78 -4.32 -6.04 15.29
N VAL A 79 -5.37 -5.77 14.57
CA VAL A 79 -6.45 -5.00 15.12
C VAL A 79 -7.20 -5.73 16.15
N ALA A 80 -7.16 -6.93 16.04
CA ALA A 80 -7.87 -7.70 17.01
C ALA A 80 -7.45 -7.29 18.36
N ASN A 81 -6.88 -6.77 18.43
CA ASN A 81 -6.55 -6.41 19.64
C ASN A 81 -7.21 -5.29 20.13
N THR A 82 -7.71 -5.62 19.41
CA THR A 82 -8.13 -5.08 19.71
C THR A 82 -8.96 -4.66 20.32
N GLU A 83 -9.00 -4.93 20.18
CA GLU A 83 -9.57 -4.80 20.47
C GLU A 83 -10.28 -4.48 21.01
N GLU A 84 -10.23 -4.61 21.09
CA GLU A 84 -10.66 -4.56 21.34
C GLU A 84 -11.40 -4.04 21.73
N GLU A 85 -11.33 -4.05 21.64
CA GLU A 85 -11.76 -3.78 21.73
C GLU A 85 -12.47 -3.47 22.17
N SER A 86 -12.53 -3.51 22.30
CA SER A 86 -12.94 -3.43 22.47
C SER A 86 -13.57 -3.29 22.90
N ASN A 87 -13.74 -3.34 23.05
CA ASN A 87 -14.02 -3.54 23.21
C ASN A 87 -14.50 -3.48 23.60
#